data_d5c745aa6422c7045c8ea0e2622ebf5d
#
_entry.id   d5c745aa6422c7045c8ea0e2622ebf5d
#
_cell.length_a   1.000
_cell.length_b   1.000
_cell.length_c   1.000
_cell.angle_alpha   90.00
_cell.angle_beta   90.00
_cell.angle_gamma   90.00
#
_symmetry.space_group_name_H-M   'P 1'
#
loop_
_entity.id
_entity.type
_entity.pdbx_description
1 polymer ?
#
loop_
_entity_poly.entity_id
_entity_poly.type
_entity_poly.pdbx_seq_one_letter_code
_entity_poly.pdbx_strand_id
1 'polypeptide(L)'
;MWKLAVRYQVGTSEIRDANPQIANPDLIYPGQVLSIPTVDAAVLNYEKEVVRLVNEIRVKNGLKELTYDWELSRVARYKSQDMKDNRYLSHTSPTYGSPLQMIKNVGISYRSAGENIAKGYSTPQAVVNGWMNSS
;
A
#
# COMPACT_ATOMS: atom_id res chain seq x y z
N MET A 1 -7.76 -18.96 -3.26
CA MET A 1 -7.06 -17.74 -3.75
C MET A 1 -6.45 -16.88 -2.64
N TRP A 2 -7.08 -16.73 -1.49
CA TRP A 2 -6.56 -15.96 -0.34
C TRP A 2 -5.13 -16.34 0.10
N LYS A 3 -4.84 -17.63 0.23
CA LYS A 3 -3.49 -18.09 0.61
C LYS A 3 -2.39 -17.66 -0.38
N LEU A 4 -2.73 -17.55 -1.65
CA LEU A 4 -1.83 -17.02 -2.68
C LEU A 4 -1.66 -15.52 -2.55
N ALA A 5 -2.75 -14.80 -2.31
CA ALA A 5 -2.71 -13.36 -2.05
C ALA A 5 -1.77 -13.01 -0.89
N VAL A 6 -1.89 -13.71 0.23
CA VAL A 6 -1.02 -13.54 1.39
C VAL A 6 0.43 -13.90 1.05
N ARG A 7 0.65 -15.04 0.39
CA ARG A 7 2.01 -15.51 0.03
C ARG A 7 2.75 -14.52 -0.86
N TYR A 8 2.07 -13.95 -1.85
CA TYR A 8 2.67 -13.03 -2.82
C TYR A 8 2.43 -11.56 -2.49
N GLN A 9 1.74 -11.25 -1.39
CA GLN A 9 1.43 -9.89 -0.92
C GLN A 9 0.74 -9.04 -1.99
N VAL A 10 -0.25 -9.64 -2.65
CA VAL A 10 -1.12 -9.01 -3.65
C VAL A 10 -2.59 -9.20 -3.28
N GLY A 11 -3.46 -8.35 -3.79
CA GLY A 11 -4.89 -8.49 -3.52
C GLY A 11 -5.52 -9.68 -4.24
N THR A 12 -6.51 -10.32 -3.63
CA THR A 12 -7.30 -11.38 -4.28
C THR A 12 -8.00 -10.88 -5.53
N SER A 13 -8.47 -9.64 -5.54
CA SER A 13 -9.04 -8.98 -6.72
C SER A 13 -8.02 -8.87 -7.86
N GLU A 14 -6.78 -8.51 -7.54
CA GLU A 14 -5.71 -8.40 -8.55
C GLU A 14 -5.37 -9.75 -9.17
N ILE A 15 -5.32 -10.81 -8.36
CA ILE A 15 -5.12 -12.18 -8.88
C ILE A 15 -6.30 -12.58 -9.77
N ARG A 16 -7.54 -12.33 -9.34
CA ARG A 16 -8.73 -12.63 -10.12
C ARG A 16 -8.72 -11.91 -11.47
N ASP A 17 -8.43 -10.60 -11.47
CA ASP A 17 -8.46 -9.77 -12.66
C ASP A 17 -7.34 -10.15 -13.66
N ALA A 18 -6.20 -10.67 -13.16
CA ALA A 18 -5.13 -11.22 -13.97
C ALA A 18 -5.41 -12.64 -14.52
N ASN A 19 -6.51 -13.28 -14.09
CA ASN A 19 -6.87 -14.65 -14.46
C ASN A 19 -8.34 -14.73 -14.89
N PRO A 20 -8.74 -14.03 -15.97
CA PRO A 20 -10.13 -14.01 -16.42
C PRO A 20 -10.67 -15.38 -16.86
N GLN A 21 -9.78 -16.34 -17.13
CA GLN A 21 -10.13 -17.72 -17.44
C GLN A 21 -10.74 -18.49 -16.26
N ILE A 22 -10.59 -17.98 -15.02
CA ILE A 22 -11.13 -18.62 -13.82
C ILE A 22 -12.56 -18.13 -13.58
N ALA A 23 -13.53 -19.00 -13.83
CA ALA A 23 -14.94 -18.67 -13.67
C ALA A 23 -15.35 -18.46 -12.21
N ASN A 24 -14.79 -19.26 -11.29
CA ASN A 24 -15.06 -19.16 -9.87
C ASN A 24 -13.74 -19.02 -9.07
N PRO A 25 -13.42 -17.83 -8.54
CA PRO A 25 -12.19 -17.58 -7.79
C PRO A 25 -12.06 -18.40 -6.49
N ASP A 26 -13.18 -18.88 -5.95
CA ASP A 26 -13.19 -19.71 -4.74
C ASP A 26 -12.87 -21.16 -5.04
N LEU A 27 -12.90 -21.56 -6.30
CA LEU A 27 -12.69 -22.92 -6.78
C LEU A 27 -11.46 -23.00 -7.67
N ILE A 28 -10.30 -23.16 -7.06
CA ILE A 28 -9.02 -23.38 -7.75
C ILE A 28 -8.46 -24.75 -7.36
N TYR A 29 -7.77 -25.41 -8.30
CA TYR A 29 -7.30 -26.77 -8.15
C TYR A 29 -5.77 -26.86 -8.18
N PRO A 30 -5.17 -27.89 -7.52
CA PRO A 30 -3.75 -28.17 -7.67
C PRO A 30 -3.37 -28.41 -9.14
N GLY A 31 -2.22 -27.86 -9.55
CA GLY A 31 -1.74 -27.94 -10.93
C GLY A 31 -2.29 -26.87 -11.87
N GLN A 32 -3.26 -26.08 -11.44
CA GLN A 32 -3.78 -24.96 -12.23
C GLN A 32 -2.74 -23.84 -12.30
N VAL A 33 -2.50 -23.29 -13.50
CA VAL A 33 -1.57 -22.19 -13.72
C VAL A 33 -2.30 -20.87 -13.49
N LEU A 34 -1.75 -20.05 -12.59
CA LEU A 34 -2.28 -18.72 -12.25
C LEU A 34 -1.23 -17.64 -12.52
N SER A 35 -1.66 -16.55 -13.15
CA SER A 35 -0.86 -15.35 -13.26
C SER A 35 -0.95 -14.55 -11.95
N ILE A 36 0.19 -14.29 -11.32
CA ILE A 36 0.26 -13.47 -10.10
C ILE A 36 0.82 -12.10 -10.49
N PRO A 37 0.05 -11.01 -10.41
CA PRO A 37 0.57 -9.67 -10.64
C PRO A 37 1.58 -9.33 -9.53
N THR A 38 2.71 -8.73 -9.92
CA THR A 38 3.77 -8.35 -9.00
C THR A 38 3.99 -6.86 -9.03
N VAL A 39 4.36 -6.28 -7.87
CA VAL A 39 4.83 -4.91 -7.78
C VAL A 39 6.31 -4.88 -8.11
N ASP A 40 6.76 -3.84 -8.83
CA ASP A 40 8.18 -3.64 -9.13
C ASP A 40 9.00 -3.62 -7.84
N ALA A 41 10.11 -4.37 -7.84
CA ALA A 41 11.00 -4.47 -6.67
C ALA A 41 11.55 -3.10 -6.25
N ALA A 42 11.81 -2.19 -7.19
CA ALA A 42 12.26 -0.84 -6.89
C ALA A 42 11.20 -0.04 -6.11
N VAL A 43 9.93 -0.21 -6.45
CA VAL A 43 8.81 0.42 -5.73
C VAL A 43 8.71 -0.13 -4.31
N LEU A 44 8.75 -1.44 -4.15
CA LEU A 44 8.72 -2.07 -2.82
C LEU A 44 9.91 -1.66 -1.96
N ASN A 45 11.10 -1.60 -2.52
CA ASN A 45 12.30 -1.16 -1.81
C ASN A 45 12.19 0.30 -1.38
N TYR A 46 11.65 1.16 -2.22
CA TYR A 46 11.40 2.57 -1.89
C TYR A 46 10.43 2.69 -0.71
N GLU A 47 9.32 1.99 -0.76
CA GLU A 47 8.30 2.00 0.31
C GLU A 47 8.87 1.52 1.65
N LYS A 48 9.62 0.40 1.63
CA LYS A 48 10.26 -0.15 2.83
C LYS A 48 11.32 0.78 3.39
N GLU A 49 12.06 1.46 2.55
CA GLU A 49 13.05 2.45 2.96
C GLU A 49 12.41 3.65 3.65
N VAL A 50 11.26 4.12 3.16
CA VAL A 50 10.48 5.16 3.84
C VAL A 50 10.10 4.72 5.25
N VAL A 51 9.59 3.50 5.42
CA VAL A 51 9.24 2.94 6.74
C VAL A 51 10.48 2.85 7.64
N ARG A 52 11.60 2.39 7.11
CA ARG A 52 12.87 2.32 7.86
C ARG A 52 13.31 3.68 8.38
N LEU A 53 13.28 4.70 7.54
CA LEU A 53 13.68 6.06 7.91
C LEU A 53 12.72 6.68 8.93
N VAL A 54 11.43 6.46 8.79
CA VAL A 54 10.43 6.88 9.80
C VAL A 54 10.71 6.21 11.14
N ASN A 55 11.00 4.91 11.15
CA ASN A 55 11.32 4.17 12.36
C ASN A 55 12.62 4.65 13.01
N GLU A 56 13.63 5.00 12.23
CA GLU A 56 14.87 5.58 12.75
C GLU A 56 14.60 6.87 13.54
N ILE A 57 13.75 7.75 13.01
CA ILE A 57 13.34 8.99 13.67
C ILE A 57 12.50 8.68 14.93
N ARG A 58 11.60 7.72 14.86
CA ARG A 58 10.78 7.31 16.01
C ARG A 58 11.64 6.83 17.17
N VAL A 59 12.61 5.95 16.90
CA VAL A 59 13.53 5.44 17.92
C VAL A 59 14.36 6.56 18.55
N LYS A 60 14.88 7.47 17.75
CA LYS A 60 15.60 8.67 18.25
C LYS A 60 14.76 9.55 19.16
N ASN A 61 13.43 9.53 19.01
CA ASN A 61 12.50 10.27 19.85
C ASN A 61 11.87 9.41 20.97
N GLY A 62 12.42 8.23 21.25
CA GLY A 62 11.93 7.35 22.31
C GLY A 62 10.62 6.63 22.00
N LEU A 63 10.23 6.58 20.74
CA LEU A 63 8.99 5.93 20.29
C LEU A 63 9.30 4.54 19.76
N LYS A 64 8.35 3.62 19.95
CA LYS A 64 8.43 2.26 19.39
C LYS A 64 8.38 2.29 17.87
N GLU A 65 9.12 1.40 17.22
CA GLU A 65 9.05 1.19 15.77
C GLU A 65 7.66 0.78 15.32
N LEU A 66 7.29 1.22 14.12
CA LEU A 66 6.12 0.73 13.39
C LEU A 66 6.46 -0.57 12.67
N THR A 67 5.50 -1.47 12.57
CA THR A 67 5.63 -2.69 11.78
C THR A 67 5.10 -2.43 10.38
N TYR A 68 5.87 -2.81 9.36
CA TYR A 68 5.41 -2.77 7.97
C TYR A 68 4.24 -3.73 7.79
N ASP A 69 3.15 -3.22 7.25
CA ASP A 69 1.96 -4.00 6.92
C ASP A 69 1.75 -3.97 5.41
N TRP A 70 1.80 -5.13 4.77
CA TRP A 70 1.72 -5.22 3.31
C TRP A 70 0.32 -4.85 2.77
N GLU A 71 -0.74 -5.17 3.51
CA GLU A 71 -2.11 -4.85 3.11
C GLU A 71 -2.36 -3.34 3.15
N LEU A 72 -1.94 -2.69 4.23
CA LEU A 72 -2.03 -1.24 4.35
C LEU A 72 -1.12 -0.53 3.34
N SER A 73 0.07 -1.03 3.11
CA SER A 73 0.99 -0.49 2.09
C SER A 73 0.42 -0.59 0.69
N ARG A 74 -0.32 -1.66 0.39
CA ARG A 74 -1.07 -1.81 -0.86
C ARG A 74 -2.12 -0.69 -1.01
N VAL A 75 -2.89 -0.40 0.03
CA VAL A 75 -3.88 0.69 0.02
C VAL A 75 -3.21 2.04 -0.22
N ALA A 76 -2.11 2.31 0.47
CA ALA A 76 -1.33 3.53 0.29
C ALA A 76 -0.78 3.66 -1.14
N ARG A 77 -0.35 2.57 -1.76
CA ARG A 77 0.11 2.53 -3.16
C ARG A 77 -1.03 2.86 -4.13
N TYR A 78 -2.22 2.32 -3.91
CA TYR A 78 -3.40 2.68 -4.70
C TYR A 78 -3.72 4.17 -4.58
N LYS A 79 -3.61 4.74 -3.38
CA LYS A 79 -3.81 6.17 -3.16
C LYS A 79 -2.78 7.00 -3.93
N SER A 80 -1.51 6.63 -3.86
CA SER A 80 -0.44 7.31 -4.58
C SER A 80 -0.63 7.24 -6.10
N GLN A 81 -1.04 6.09 -6.62
CA GLN A 81 -1.35 5.90 -8.03
C GLN A 81 -2.56 6.75 -8.46
N ASP A 82 -3.60 6.81 -7.64
CA ASP A 82 -4.78 7.64 -7.89
C ASP A 82 -4.43 9.13 -7.94
N MET A 83 -3.62 9.60 -6.99
CA MET A 83 -3.14 10.99 -6.99
C MET A 83 -2.33 11.33 -8.25
N LYS A 84 -1.50 10.40 -8.71
CA LYS A 84 -0.73 10.54 -9.95
C LYS A 84 -1.63 10.58 -11.18
N ASP A 85 -2.52 9.61 -11.32
CA ASP A 85 -3.36 9.43 -12.50
C ASP A 85 -4.40 10.54 -12.65
N ASN A 86 -4.98 10.99 -11.55
CA ASN A 86 -5.98 12.06 -11.51
C ASN A 86 -5.39 13.45 -11.20
N ARG A 87 -4.06 13.56 -11.13
CA ARG A 87 -3.29 14.81 -11.01
C ARG A 87 -3.76 15.70 -9.84
N TYR A 88 -3.86 15.12 -8.65
CA TYR A 88 -4.19 15.87 -7.43
C TYR A 88 -3.26 15.49 -6.27
N LEU A 89 -3.25 16.33 -5.23
CA LEU A 89 -2.64 16.06 -3.94
C LEU A 89 -3.64 16.45 -2.85
N SER A 90 -4.32 15.47 -2.28
CA SER A 90 -5.33 15.68 -1.24
C SER A 90 -5.52 14.40 -0.42
N HIS A 91 -5.83 14.56 0.86
CA HIS A 91 -6.24 13.43 1.69
C HIS A 91 -7.52 12.78 1.19
N THR A 92 -8.44 13.54 0.62
CA THR A 92 -9.67 13.01 0.04
C THR A 92 -9.50 12.67 -1.43
N SER A 93 -9.66 11.38 -1.76
CA SER A 93 -9.64 10.91 -3.14
C SER A 93 -10.99 11.14 -3.82
N PRO A 94 -11.02 11.63 -5.07
CA PRO A 94 -12.25 11.70 -5.85
C PRO A 94 -12.77 10.31 -6.22
N THR A 95 -11.92 9.29 -6.23
CA THR A 95 -12.26 7.90 -6.57
C THR A 95 -12.66 7.09 -5.33
N TYR A 96 -11.89 7.20 -4.24
CA TYR A 96 -11.98 6.31 -3.08
C TYR A 96 -12.47 6.97 -1.79
N GLY A 97 -12.62 8.29 -1.77
CA GLY A 97 -13.04 9.04 -0.58
C GLY A 97 -11.89 9.31 0.41
N SER A 98 -12.20 9.35 1.71
CA SER A 98 -11.22 9.62 2.75
C SER A 98 -10.27 8.43 2.97
N PRO A 99 -9.08 8.64 3.59
CA PRO A 99 -8.17 7.56 3.94
C PRO A 99 -8.83 6.48 4.80
N LEU A 100 -9.62 6.88 5.77
CA LEU A 100 -10.34 5.95 6.65
C LEU A 100 -11.35 5.10 5.88
N GLN A 101 -12.02 5.70 4.91
CA GLN A 101 -12.96 5.00 4.04
C GLN A 101 -12.25 3.98 3.13
N MET A 102 -11.09 4.34 2.58
CA MET A 102 -10.27 3.41 1.79
C MET A 102 -9.84 2.20 2.61
N ILE A 103 -9.32 2.41 3.82
CA ILE A 103 -8.89 1.34 4.72
C ILE A 103 -10.07 0.41 5.06
N LYS A 104 -11.21 0.97 5.39
CA LYS A 104 -12.43 0.22 5.71
C LYS A 104 -12.94 -0.60 4.52
N ASN A 105 -12.94 -0.01 3.32
CA ASN A 105 -13.44 -0.65 2.10
C ASN A 105 -12.61 -1.87 1.68
N VAL A 106 -11.32 -1.92 2.03
CA VAL A 106 -10.47 -3.10 1.78
C VAL A 106 -10.51 -4.11 2.93
N GLY A 107 -11.31 -3.89 3.96
CA GLY A 107 -11.53 -4.82 5.05
C GLY A 107 -10.47 -4.79 6.16
N ILE A 108 -9.65 -3.75 6.23
CA ILE A 108 -8.66 -3.59 7.31
C ILE A 108 -9.33 -2.96 8.53
N SER A 109 -9.22 -3.64 9.68
CA SER A 109 -9.69 -3.13 10.97
C SER A 109 -8.59 -2.32 11.66
N TYR A 110 -8.96 -1.21 12.30
CA TYR A 110 -8.03 -0.35 13.02
C TYR A 110 -8.70 0.32 14.23
N ARG A 111 -7.88 0.73 15.19
CA ARG A 111 -8.34 1.55 16.33
C ARG A 111 -8.24 3.03 16.02
N SER A 112 -7.14 3.42 15.40
CA SER A 112 -6.86 4.76 14.91
C SER A 112 -6.04 4.66 13.64
N ALA A 113 -6.13 5.66 12.78
CA ALA A 113 -5.34 5.74 11.56
C ALA A 113 -4.97 7.18 11.27
N GLY A 114 -3.89 7.37 10.54
CA GLY A 114 -3.42 8.65 10.05
C GLY A 114 -2.82 8.49 8.65
N GLU A 115 -2.67 9.59 7.96
CA GLU A 115 -2.10 9.62 6.62
C GLU A 115 -1.14 10.79 6.48
N ASN A 116 0.02 10.55 5.88
CA ASN A 116 0.89 11.58 5.32
C ASN A 116 0.89 11.44 3.81
N ILE A 117 0.84 12.55 3.10
CA ILE A 117 0.93 12.61 1.64
C ILE A 117 2.02 13.60 1.23
N ALA A 118 2.64 13.34 0.07
CA ALA A 118 3.65 14.21 -0.50
C ALA A 118 3.75 14.00 -2.01
N LYS A 119 4.30 15.00 -2.70
CA LYS A 119 4.68 14.90 -4.12
C LYS A 119 5.96 15.69 -4.40
N GLY A 120 6.63 15.33 -5.48
CA GLY A 120 7.80 16.09 -5.96
C GLY A 120 9.11 15.71 -5.26
N TYR A 121 9.12 14.65 -4.46
CA TYR A 121 10.34 14.14 -3.81
C TYR A 121 10.89 12.95 -4.61
N SER A 122 12.19 12.97 -4.85
CA SER A 122 12.87 11.94 -5.67
C SER A 122 13.46 10.79 -4.86
N THR A 123 13.60 10.95 -3.55
CA THR A 123 14.20 9.93 -2.67
C THR A 123 13.39 9.71 -1.39
N PRO A 124 13.46 8.51 -0.78
CA PRO A 124 12.84 8.26 0.52
C PRO A 124 13.30 9.23 1.61
N GLN A 125 14.58 9.55 1.66
CA GLN A 125 15.11 10.49 2.65
C GLN A 125 14.53 11.90 2.47
N ALA A 126 14.36 12.36 1.23
CA ALA A 126 13.82 13.69 0.93
C ALA A 126 12.35 13.79 1.36
N VAL A 127 11.53 12.79 1.10
CA VAL A 127 10.11 12.81 1.49
C VAL A 127 9.95 12.75 3.01
N VAL A 128 10.73 11.91 3.69
CA VAL A 128 10.67 11.81 5.16
C VAL A 128 11.13 13.13 5.80
N ASN A 129 12.19 13.74 5.30
CA ASN A 129 12.63 15.08 5.75
C ASN A 129 11.54 16.12 5.50
N GLY A 130 10.86 16.07 4.37
CA GLY A 130 9.74 16.95 4.05
C GLY A 130 8.61 16.83 5.06
N TRP A 131 8.21 15.62 5.43
CA TRP A 131 7.20 15.39 6.45
C TRP A 131 7.65 15.89 7.84
N MET A 132 8.90 15.65 8.22
CA MET A 132 9.43 16.11 9.51
C MET A 132 9.50 17.62 9.64
N ASN A 133 9.65 18.35 8.52
CA ASN A 133 9.69 19.81 8.47
C ASN A 133 8.32 20.44 8.19
N SER A 134 7.27 19.65 8.01
CA SER A 134 5.91 20.15 7.84
C SER A 134 5.27 20.52 9.18
N SER A 135 4.38 21.50 9.14
CA SER A 135 3.61 21.93 10.32
C SER A 135 2.48 20.92 10.65
#